data_e4105a30d3f495f26de6c03d360e1347
#
_entry.id   e4105a30d3f495f26de6c03d360e1347
#
_cell.length_a   1.000
_cell.length_b   1.000
_cell.length_c   1.000
_cell.angle_alpha   90.00
_cell.angle_beta   90.00
_cell.angle_gamma   90.00
#
_symmetry.space_group_name_H-M   'P 1'
#
loop_
_entity.id
_entity.type
_entity.pdbx_description
1 polymer ?
#
loop_
_entity_poly.entity_id
_entity_poly.type
_entity_poly.pdbx_seq_one_letter_code
_entity_poly.pdbx_strand_id
1 'polypeptide(L)'
;MTRVSLCLAVALLVSSSSVWSQQRRKVIIDEDCSGPGGSNMQTLLVMIQSPQVEVLGITVSSGDQWRAEELAHTLRLLEIIGRTDIPVLRGAAFPLVHTREEDLLWQERYGKVSYEGAWDSRWFHEPFIVPDLPEGQPTAKPSDEDAIRFMVRMVHKYPHEVTIYEGAPMTDLALALSIDPDFAALAQELVFMGGSLNPQTSDPEFANNPRHEFNFWFDPEAAQIALRAPWKKIVCTPTDISITTRQTVEMVKRIDDAGTPLAHYIARFFKPGEGNDYMWDELAAAAWIDPSLITRKETRYMSVDVDHGAGYGNTLTWTDNDKPKLTVQPVEIQVDLDRDKFYRMFVDLMRAPTPAAH
;
A
#
# COMPACT_ATOMS: atom_id res chain seq x y z
N MET A 1 -83.52 14.00 -13.94
CA MET A 1 -82.24 14.50 -14.43
C MET A 1 -81.26 14.46 -13.26
N THR A 2 -80.51 13.35 -13.15
CA THR A 2 -79.61 13.09 -12.03
C THR A 2 -78.19 13.17 -12.58
N ARG A 3 -77.40 14.17 -12.09
CA ARG A 3 -75.98 14.33 -12.46
C ARG A 3 -75.13 13.42 -11.59
N VAL A 4 -74.39 12.50 -12.20
CA VAL A 4 -73.35 11.68 -11.57
C VAL A 4 -72.04 12.43 -11.72
N SER A 5 -71.43 12.81 -10.58
CA SER A 5 -70.08 13.37 -10.53
C SER A 5 -69.07 12.24 -10.39
N LEU A 6 -68.19 12.13 -11.36
CA LEU A 6 -67.09 11.17 -11.37
C LEU A 6 -65.86 11.82 -10.73
N CYS A 7 -65.50 11.38 -9.51
CA CYS A 7 -64.22 11.78 -8.87
C CYS A 7 -63.09 10.90 -9.39
N LEU A 8 -62.15 11.49 -10.10
CA LEU A 8 -60.90 10.86 -10.54
C LEU A 8 -59.89 10.97 -9.40
N ALA A 9 -59.58 9.83 -8.75
CA ALA A 9 -58.49 9.77 -7.80
C ALA A 9 -57.18 9.50 -8.56
N VAL A 10 -56.29 10.54 -8.59
CA VAL A 10 -54.91 10.39 -9.10
C VAL A 10 -54.05 9.80 -7.99
N ALA A 11 -53.70 8.54 -8.10
CA ALA A 11 -52.74 7.89 -7.23
C ALA A 11 -51.31 8.27 -7.68
N LEU A 12 -50.63 9.14 -6.91
CA LEU A 12 -49.21 9.43 -7.06
C LEU A 12 -48.41 8.21 -6.54
N LEU A 13 -47.89 7.41 -7.47
CA LEU A 13 -46.87 6.40 -7.18
C LEU A 13 -45.53 7.14 -6.91
N VAL A 14 -45.22 7.34 -5.65
CA VAL A 14 -43.88 7.73 -5.21
C VAL A 14 -43.00 6.48 -5.32
N SER A 15 -42.27 6.36 -6.42
CA SER A 15 -41.21 5.39 -6.57
C SER A 15 -40.05 5.80 -5.64
N SER A 16 -40.01 5.21 -4.45
CA SER A 16 -38.82 5.25 -3.60
C SER A 16 -37.72 4.44 -4.30
N SER A 17 -36.87 5.14 -5.07
CA SER A 17 -35.59 4.59 -5.48
C SER A 17 -34.75 4.42 -4.22
N SER A 18 -34.73 3.19 -3.68
CA SER A 18 -33.72 2.78 -2.71
C SER A 18 -32.36 2.90 -3.39
N VAL A 19 -31.66 4.00 -3.16
CA VAL A 19 -30.25 4.11 -3.44
C VAL A 19 -29.59 3.07 -2.54
N TRP A 20 -29.29 1.91 -3.08
CA TRP A 20 -28.42 0.95 -2.42
C TRP A 20 -27.09 1.65 -2.28
N SER A 21 -26.77 2.16 -1.08
CA SER A 21 -25.41 2.58 -0.75
C SER A 21 -24.53 1.35 -0.94
N GLN A 22 -23.75 1.35 -1.99
CA GLN A 22 -22.76 0.27 -2.19
C GLN A 22 -21.90 0.23 -0.93
N GLN A 23 -21.89 -0.92 -0.23
CA GLN A 23 -21.09 -1.10 0.98
C GLN A 23 -19.63 -0.82 0.63
N ARG A 24 -19.01 0.11 1.36
CA ARG A 24 -17.60 0.43 1.15
C ARG A 24 -16.73 -0.77 1.51
N ARG A 25 -15.68 -0.96 0.74
CA ARG A 25 -14.70 -2.03 0.98
C ARG A 25 -13.81 -1.66 2.15
N LYS A 26 -13.72 -2.54 3.12
CA LYS A 26 -12.88 -2.34 4.31
C LYS A 26 -11.44 -2.67 4.02
N VAL A 27 -10.52 -1.80 4.45
CA VAL A 27 -9.09 -2.01 4.31
C VAL A 27 -8.34 -1.63 5.59
N ILE A 28 -7.33 -2.40 5.92
CA ILE A 28 -6.23 -2.00 6.78
C ILE A 28 -5.05 -1.72 5.83
N ILE A 29 -4.42 -0.58 5.99
CA ILE A 29 -3.27 -0.16 5.19
C ILE A 29 -2.04 -0.32 6.05
N ASP A 30 -1.13 -1.21 5.66
CA ASP A 30 0.20 -1.35 6.26
C ASP A 30 1.23 -0.68 5.34
N GLU A 31 1.96 0.30 5.86
CA GLU A 31 2.85 1.16 5.07
C GLU A 31 4.08 1.58 5.86
N ASP A 32 5.14 1.90 5.12
CA ASP A 32 6.40 2.47 5.60
C ASP A 32 6.57 3.91 5.08
N CYS A 33 5.75 4.80 5.61
CA CYS A 33 5.52 6.17 5.15
C CYS A 33 6.72 7.11 5.31
N SER A 34 7.66 7.08 4.37
CA SER A 34 8.97 7.77 4.43
C SER A 34 8.94 9.31 4.41
N GLY A 35 7.77 9.91 4.31
CA GLY A 35 7.63 11.36 4.37
C GLY A 35 6.87 11.99 3.21
N PRO A 36 6.70 13.31 3.25
CA PRO A 36 5.80 14.00 2.35
C PRO A 36 6.27 13.93 0.90
N GLY A 37 5.34 13.55 0.02
CA GLY A 37 5.57 13.38 -1.41
C GLY A 37 6.02 11.96 -1.80
N GLY A 38 6.27 11.07 -0.85
CA GLY A 38 6.57 9.66 -1.13
C GLY A 38 5.39 8.89 -1.70
N SER A 39 5.66 7.78 -2.39
CA SER A 39 4.67 6.87 -2.97
C SER A 39 3.71 6.35 -1.90
N ASN A 40 4.24 5.83 -0.82
CA ASN A 40 3.50 5.34 0.33
C ASN A 40 2.57 6.39 0.96
N MET A 41 3.01 7.66 1.09
CA MET A 41 2.13 8.75 1.56
C MET A 41 0.98 9.01 0.59
N GLN A 42 1.24 8.95 -0.72
CA GLN A 42 0.22 9.17 -1.74
C GLN A 42 -0.75 7.98 -1.84
N THR A 43 -0.30 6.78 -1.52
CA THR A 43 -1.16 5.59 -1.40
C THR A 43 -2.23 5.75 -0.33
N LEU A 44 -1.86 6.26 0.85
CA LEU A 44 -2.84 6.61 1.89
C LEU A 44 -3.90 7.55 1.31
N LEU A 45 -3.48 8.56 0.54
CA LEU A 45 -4.38 9.53 -0.08
C LEU A 45 -5.29 8.88 -1.13
N VAL A 46 -4.78 7.99 -1.99
CA VAL A 46 -5.60 7.25 -2.98
C VAL A 46 -6.74 6.51 -2.30
N MET A 47 -6.47 5.84 -1.19
CA MET A 47 -7.48 5.06 -0.47
C MET A 47 -8.44 5.95 0.33
N ILE A 48 -7.93 6.97 1.04
CA ILE A 48 -8.75 7.88 1.86
C ILE A 48 -9.69 8.73 1.00
N GLN A 49 -9.24 9.15 -0.19
CA GLN A 49 -10.03 9.96 -1.12
C GLN A 49 -11.10 9.15 -1.85
N SER A 50 -10.98 7.84 -1.91
CA SER A 50 -11.95 7.00 -2.62
C SER A 50 -13.26 6.83 -1.84
N PRO A 51 -14.41 7.20 -2.41
CA PRO A 51 -15.70 7.02 -1.77
C PRO A 51 -16.11 5.54 -1.62
N GLN A 52 -15.41 4.63 -2.29
CA GLN A 52 -15.67 3.19 -2.25
C GLN A 52 -14.93 2.48 -1.10
N VAL A 53 -14.05 3.18 -0.39
CA VAL A 53 -13.14 2.61 0.61
C VAL A 53 -13.52 3.06 2.01
N GLU A 54 -13.44 2.14 2.96
CA GLU A 54 -13.50 2.36 4.39
C GLU A 54 -12.14 1.96 5.00
N VAL A 55 -11.30 2.96 5.29
CA VAL A 55 -10.02 2.73 5.97
C VAL A 55 -10.29 2.47 7.44
N LEU A 56 -10.05 1.24 7.90
CA LEU A 56 -10.25 0.83 9.30
C LEU A 56 -9.11 1.34 10.19
N GLY A 57 -7.91 1.45 9.65
CA GLY A 57 -6.72 1.95 10.31
C GLY A 57 -5.50 1.88 9.41
N ILE A 58 -4.46 2.60 9.80
CA ILE A 58 -3.15 2.60 9.14
C ILE A 58 -2.15 2.04 10.14
N THR A 59 -1.51 0.94 9.78
CA THR A 59 -0.42 0.34 10.53
C THR A 59 0.90 0.77 9.89
N VAL A 60 1.91 1.03 10.71
CA VAL A 60 3.17 1.60 10.25
C VAL A 60 4.33 0.80 10.83
N SER A 61 5.08 0.14 9.96
CA SER A 61 6.32 -0.59 10.28
C SER A 61 7.54 0.19 9.77
N SER A 62 8.74 -0.20 10.11
CA SER A 62 9.96 0.35 9.51
C SER A 62 10.20 -0.27 8.15
N GLY A 63 10.67 0.55 7.23
CA GLY A 63 11.06 0.18 5.88
C GLY A 63 11.83 1.31 5.22
N ASP A 64 11.16 2.15 4.48
CA ASP A 64 11.74 3.33 3.81
C ASP A 64 12.43 4.28 4.79
N GLN A 65 11.85 4.40 6.00
CA GLN A 65 12.44 5.07 7.15
C GLN A 65 12.21 4.24 8.42
N TRP A 66 12.64 4.77 9.56
CA TRP A 66 12.34 4.16 10.84
C TRP A 66 10.89 4.42 11.26
N ARG A 67 10.21 3.43 11.77
CA ARG A 67 8.81 3.50 12.23
C ARG A 67 8.46 4.76 13.03
N ALA A 68 9.37 5.26 13.87
CA ALA A 68 9.08 6.42 14.72
C ALA A 68 8.88 7.69 13.88
N GLU A 69 9.68 7.87 12.85
CA GLU A 69 9.57 8.95 11.88
C GLU A 69 8.34 8.79 11.00
N GLU A 70 8.14 7.61 10.45
CA GLU A 70 7.01 7.28 9.57
C GLU A 70 5.65 7.46 10.25
N LEU A 71 5.54 7.09 11.52
CA LEU A 71 4.36 7.39 12.34
C LEU A 71 4.10 8.89 12.43
N ALA A 72 5.16 9.69 12.60
CA ALA A 72 5.02 11.14 12.70
C ALA A 72 4.58 11.75 11.37
N HIS A 73 5.13 11.31 10.24
CA HIS A 73 4.69 11.71 8.90
C HIS A 73 3.22 11.35 8.65
N THR A 74 2.83 10.12 8.96
CA THR A 74 1.45 9.63 8.78
C THR A 74 0.45 10.43 9.61
N LEU A 75 0.74 10.64 10.89
CA LEU A 75 -0.11 11.45 11.77
C LEU A 75 -0.22 12.89 11.26
N ARG A 76 0.90 13.47 10.82
CA ARG A 76 0.90 14.83 10.29
C ARG A 76 0.12 14.96 8.99
N LEU A 77 0.21 13.99 8.09
CA LEU A 77 -0.62 13.95 6.89
C LEU A 77 -2.11 13.97 7.24
N LEU A 78 -2.54 13.10 8.16
CA LEU A 78 -3.95 13.04 8.58
C LEU A 78 -4.44 14.35 9.21
N GLU A 79 -3.60 15.07 9.95
CA GLU A 79 -3.92 16.42 10.43
C GLU A 79 -4.12 17.41 9.28
N ILE A 80 -3.22 17.40 8.29
CA ILE A 80 -3.27 18.33 7.14
C ILE A 80 -4.55 18.14 6.33
N ILE A 81 -4.97 16.87 6.13
CA ILE A 81 -6.18 16.56 5.35
C ILE A 81 -7.46 16.48 6.20
N GLY A 82 -7.37 16.67 7.53
CA GLY A 82 -8.52 16.65 8.44
C GLY A 82 -9.12 15.27 8.68
N ARG A 83 -8.32 14.21 8.67
CA ARG A 83 -8.76 12.81 8.85
C ARG A 83 -8.12 12.13 10.07
N THR A 84 -8.01 12.86 11.17
CA THR A 84 -7.52 12.34 12.47
C THR A 84 -8.46 11.32 13.14
N ASP A 85 -9.60 11.05 12.54
CA ASP A 85 -10.52 9.96 12.88
C ASP A 85 -9.96 8.58 12.55
N ILE A 86 -9.05 8.47 11.58
CA ILE A 86 -8.43 7.21 11.18
C ILE A 86 -7.33 6.87 12.21
N PRO A 87 -7.41 5.72 12.89
CA PRO A 87 -6.37 5.31 13.84
C PRO A 87 -5.07 4.98 13.12
N VAL A 88 -3.95 5.49 13.62
CA VAL A 88 -2.59 5.14 13.21
C VAL A 88 -1.98 4.29 14.30
N LEU A 89 -1.41 3.13 13.95
CA LEU A 89 -0.98 2.11 14.89
C LEU A 89 0.51 1.78 14.69
N ARG A 90 1.19 1.54 15.82
CA ARG A 90 2.60 1.17 15.84
C ARG A 90 2.78 -0.28 15.44
N GLY A 91 3.47 -0.52 14.33
CA GLY A 91 3.92 -1.83 13.87
C GLY A 91 5.33 -2.19 14.36
N ALA A 92 6.00 -3.05 13.61
CA ALA A 92 7.35 -3.50 13.88
C ALA A 92 8.37 -2.36 13.74
N ALA A 93 9.36 -2.33 14.63
CA ALA A 93 10.45 -1.36 14.57
C ALA A 93 11.67 -1.88 13.79
N PHE A 94 11.74 -3.19 13.64
CA PHE A 94 12.87 -3.88 13.00
C PHE A 94 12.36 -5.09 12.21
N PRO A 95 13.04 -5.50 11.14
CA PRO A 95 12.80 -6.78 10.48
C PRO A 95 12.93 -7.95 11.45
N LEU A 96 12.39 -9.12 11.08
CA LEU A 96 12.42 -10.30 11.92
C LEU A 96 13.84 -10.82 12.19
N VAL A 97 14.68 -10.83 11.17
CA VAL A 97 16.02 -11.41 11.21
C VAL A 97 17.06 -10.46 10.62
N HIS A 98 16.81 -9.92 9.42
CA HIS A 98 17.76 -9.10 8.67
C HIS A 98 18.15 -7.84 9.43
N THR A 99 19.44 -7.55 9.47
CA THR A 99 20.00 -6.38 10.18
C THR A 99 20.88 -5.55 9.27
N ARG A 100 21.03 -4.27 9.58
CA ARG A 100 21.93 -3.37 8.84
C ARG A 100 23.37 -3.87 8.83
N GLU A 101 23.83 -4.45 9.94
CA GLU A 101 25.17 -5.00 10.05
C GLU A 101 25.38 -6.18 9.11
N GLU A 102 24.41 -7.08 9.00
CA GLU A 102 24.43 -8.20 8.06
C GLU A 102 24.37 -7.73 6.61
N ASP A 103 23.55 -6.72 6.33
CA ASP A 103 23.49 -6.12 5.00
C ASP A 103 24.83 -5.51 4.57
N LEU A 104 25.50 -4.76 5.43
CA LEU A 104 26.82 -4.21 5.13
C LEU A 104 27.85 -5.31 4.79
N LEU A 105 27.83 -6.44 5.49
CA LEU A 105 28.68 -7.60 5.20
C LEU A 105 28.27 -8.30 3.89
N TRP A 106 26.96 -8.37 3.61
CA TRP A 106 26.43 -8.90 2.37
C TRP A 106 26.90 -8.04 1.17
N GLN A 107 26.76 -6.71 1.27
CA GLN A 107 27.20 -5.78 0.24
C GLN A 107 28.71 -5.80 -0.01
N GLU A 108 29.52 -5.95 1.04
CA GLU A 108 30.98 -6.12 0.90
C GLU A 108 31.31 -7.34 0.04
N ARG A 109 30.54 -8.43 0.19
CA ARG A 109 30.78 -9.71 -0.46
C ARG A 109 30.19 -9.82 -1.86
N TYR A 110 28.98 -9.28 -2.06
CA TYR A 110 28.17 -9.55 -3.26
C TYR A 110 27.89 -8.32 -4.11
N GLY A 111 28.12 -7.12 -3.60
CA GLY A 111 27.92 -5.87 -4.31
C GLY A 111 26.88 -4.98 -3.65
N LYS A 112 26.85 -3.71 -4.09
CA LYS A 112 26.00 -2.68 -3.52
C LYS A 112 24.52 -2.88 -3.93
N VAL A 113 23.62 -2.57 -3.01
CA VAL A 113 22.21 -2.32 -3.32
C VAL A 113 22.01 -0.83 -3.57
N SER A 114 21.05 -0.48 -4.39
CA SER A 114 20.83 0.92 -4.81
C SER A 114 19.98 1.71 -3.83
N TYR A 115 19.08 1.02 -3.14
CA TYR A 115 18.17 1.59 -2.16
C TYR A 115 18.14 0.73 -0.89
N GLU A 116 18.34 1.37 0.26
CA GLU A 116 18.50 0.69 1.55
C GLU A 116 17.46 1.17 2.59
N GLY A 117 16.50 2.02 2.18
CA GLY A 117 15.50 2.57 3.09
C GLY A 117 16.09 3.22 4.34
N ALA A 118 15.58 2.86 5.52
CA ALA A 118 16.04 3.35 6.81
C ALA A 118 17.55 3.11 7.10
N TRP A 119 18.19 2.18 6.38
CA TRP A 119 19.61 1.85 6.56
C TRP A 119 20.55 2.67 5.69
N ASP A 120 20.01 3.42 4.73
CA ASP A 120 20.82 4.19 3.79
C ASP A 120 21.64 5.27 4.50
N SER A 121 22.95 5.21 4.32
CA SER A 121 23.92 6.10 4.98
C SER A 121 23.71 7.59 4.66
N ARG A 122 22.97 7.91 3.59
CA ARG A 122 22.71 9.30 3.16
C ARG A 122 21.78 10.05 4.12
N TRP A 123 20.90 9.32 4.83
CA TRP A 123 19.92 9.89 5.77
C TRP A 123 19.73 9.07 7.05
N PHE A 124 20.63 8.11 7.31
CA PHE A 124 20.57 7.25 8.49
C PHE A 124 20.53 8.07 9.80
N HIS A 125 19.63 7.71 10.66
CA HIS A 125 19.57 8.15 12.06
C HIS A 125 19.18 6.98 12.98
N GLU A 126 19.21 7.20 14.30
CA GLU A 126 18.83 6.16 15.25
C GLU A 126 17.33 5.83 15.20
N PRO A 127 16.90 4.56 15.35
CA PRO A 127 15.56 4.06 15.05
C PRO A 127 14.40 4.76 15.79
N PHE A 128 14.66 5.35 16.96
CA PHE A 128 13.63 5.96 17.81
C PHE A 128 13.68 7.49 17.81
N ILE A 129 14.48 8.07 16.95
CA ILE A 129 14.54 9.52 16.76
C ILE A 129 13.53 9.91 15.69
N VAL A 130 12.78 10.97 15.96
CA VAL A 130 11.95 11.65 14.96
C VAL A 130 12.65 12.94 14.62
N PRO A 131 13.11 13.11 13.37
CA PRO A 131 13.77 14.37 12.95
C PRO A 131 12.77 15.53 12.87
N ASP A 132 13.27 16.71 12.55
CA ASP A 132 12.41 17.84 12.21
C ASP A 132 11.73 17.58 10.86
N LEU A 133 10.39 17.43 10.87
CA LEU A 133 9.64 17.12 9.68
C LEU A 133 9.40 18.38 8.82
N PRO A 134 9.62 18.33 7.50
CA PRO A 134 9.47 19.49 6.63
C PRO A 134 8.01 20.00 6.52
N GLU A 135 7.02 19.14 6.77
CA GLU A 135 5.59 19.49 6.86
C GLU A 135 5.16 19.89 8.27
N GLY A 136 6.06 19.84 9.25
CA GLY A 136 5.83 20.15 10.66
C GLY A 136 5.49 18.93 11.51
N GLN A 137 5.78 19.03 12.79
CA GLN A 137 5.54 17.94 13.75
C GLN A 137 4.02 17.73 13.98
N PRO A 138 3.56 16.47 14.13
CA PRO A 138 2.18 16.19 14.49
C PRO A 138 1.90 16.54 15.96
N THR A 139 0.65 16.89 16.24
CA THR A 139 0.09 16.99 17.59
C THR A 139 -0.72 15.76 17.98
N ALA A 140 -1.29 15.09 16.97
CA ALA A 140 -1.97 13.81 17.10
C ALA A 140 -1.00 12.73 17.59
N LYS A 141 -1.55 11.71 18.21
CA LYS A 141 -0.78 10.58 18.73
C LYS A 141 -1.28 9.28 18.10
N PRO A 142 -0.38 8.30 17.92
CA PRO A 142 -0.80 6.99 17.49
C PRO A 142 -1.68 6.33 18.56
N SER A 143 -2.49 5.36 18.14
CA SER A 143 -3.32 4.54 19.01
C SER A 143 -2.49 3.88 20.13
N ASP A 144 -3.12 3.61 21.27
CA ASP A 144 -2.51 2.84 22.35
C ASP A 144 -2.42 1.33 22.02
N GLU A 145 -3.28 0.83 21.11
CA GLU A 145 -3.24 -0.53 20.57
C GLU A 145 -2.10 -0.64 19.55
N ASP A 146 -1.36 -1.75 19.56
CA ASP A 146 -0.36 -2.05 18.54
C ASP A 146 -1.01 -2.56 17.22
N ALA A 147 -0.24 -2.46 16.12
CA ALA A 147 -0.70 -2.85 14.78
C ALA A 147 -1.15 -4.32 14.71
N ILE A 148 -0.36 -5.21 15.31
CA ILE A 148 -0.57 -6.66 15.19
C ILE A 148 -1.89 -7.08 15.85
N ARG A 149 -2.13 -6.63 17.08
CA ARG A 149 -3.41 -6.90 17.76
C ARG A 149 -4.59 -6.27 17.07
N PHE A 150 -4.42 -5.06 16.54
CA PHE A 150 -5.44 -4.38 15.77
C PHE A 150 -5.81 -5.17 14.51
N MET A 151 -4.83 -5.58 13.70
CA MET A 151 -5.05 -6.38 12.49
C MET A 151 -5.85 -7.65 12.80
N VAL A 152 -5.38 -8.44 13.78
CA VAL A 152 -6.04 -9.66 14.22
C VAL A 152 -7.48 -9.38 14.67
N ARG A 153 -7.66 -8.39 15.53
CA ARG A 153 -9.00 -8.02 16.04
C ARG A 153 -9.95 -7.61 14.92
N MET A 154 -9.45 -6.90 13.89
CA MET A 154 -10.29 -6.44 12.80
C MET A 154 -10.73 -7.55 11.88
N VAL A 155 -9.88 -8.51 11.53
CA VAL A 155 -10.29 -9.66 10.70
C VAL A 155 -11.29 -10.58 11.45
N HIS A 156 -11.17 -10.70 12.78
CA HIS A 156 -12.16 -11.39 13.59
C HIS A 156 -13.49 -10.62 13.73
N LYS A 157 -13.43 -9.30 13.77
CA LYS A 157 -14.63 -8.45 13.84
C LYS A 157 -15.41 -8.44 12.53
N TYR A 158 -14.72 -8.50 11.41
CA TYR A 158 -15.28 -8.44 10.06
C TYR A 158 -14.76 -9.60 9.19
N PRO A 159 -15.08 -10.86 9.53
CA PRO A 159 -14.52 -12.02 8.86
C PRO A 159 -14.87 -12.01 7.37
N HIS A 160 -13.84 -12.18 6.54
CA HIS A 160 -13.91 -12.18 5.07
C HIS A 160 -14.36 -10.84 4.43
N GLU A 161 -14.27 -9.72 5.17
CA GLU A 161 -14.60 -8.40 4.64
C GLU A 161 -13.39 -7.46 4.59
N VAL A 162 -12.31 -7.75 5.33
CA VAL A 162 -11.15 -6.87 5.46
C VAL A 162 -10.08 -7.25 4.45
N THR A 163 -9.76 -6.35 3.53
CA THR A 163 -8.55 -6.43 2.73
C THR A 163 -7.36 -5.97 3.57
N ILE A 164 -6.29 -6.73 3.56
CA ILE A 164 -4.99 -6.28 4.03
C ILE A 164 -4.24 -5.72 2.82
N TYR A 165 -4.00 -4.43 2.84
CA TYR A 165 -3.13 -3.77 1.86
C TYR A 165 -1.75 -3.60 2.47
N GLU A 166 -0.74 -4.04 1.76
CA GLU A 166 0.65 -4.06 2.21
C GLU A 166 1.53 -3.31 1.21
N GLY A 167 2.03 -2.16 1.60
CA GLY A 167 3.00 -1.37 0.84
C GLY A 167 4.38 -1.34 1.50
N ALA A 168 4.48 -1.89 2.71
CA ALA A 168 5.70 -1.98 3.52
C ALA A 168 6.38 -3.35 3.41
N PRO A 169 7.55 -3.55 4.06
CA PRO A 169 8.05 -4.89 4.39
C PRO A 169 7.07 -5.66 5.27
N MET A 170 6.78 -6.91 4.94
CA MET A 170 5.68 -7.71 5.51
C MET A 170 5.85 -8.13 6.98
N THR A 171 6.63 -7.40 7.77
CA THR A 171 6.97 -7.74 9.16
C THR A 171 5.74 -7.83 10.04
N ASP A 172 4.83 -6.86 9.93
CA ASP A 172 3.60 -6.83 10.71
C ASP A 172 2.67 -8.01 10.38
N LEU A 173 2.59 -8.37 9.09
CA LEU A 173 1.83 -9.55 8.65
C LEU A 173 2.41 -10.84 9.21
N ALA A 174 3.73 -11.02 9.18
CA ALA A 174 4.39 -12.20 9.72
C ALA A 174 4.14 -12.34 11.22
N LEU A 175 4.16 -11.25 11.96
CA LEU A 175 3.84 -11.22 13.39
C LEU A 175 2.37 -11.55 13.64
N ALA A 176 1.44 -10.97 12.88
CA ALA A 176 0.01 -11.27 12.97
C ALA A 176 -0.28 -12.76 12.71
N LEU A 177 0.30 -13.32 11.66
CA LEU A 177 0.22 -14.75 11.32
C LEU A 177 0.82 -15.66 12.40
N SER A 178 1.87 -15.20 13.09
CA SER A 178 2.53 -15.96 14.15
C SER A 178 1.70 -16.03 15.42
N ILE A 179 0.89 -15.02 15.73
CA ILE A 179 0.04 -15.01 16.92
C ILE A 179 -1.38 -15.50 16.65
N ASP A 180 -1.87 -15.42 15.42
CA ASP A 180 -3.18 -15.89 15.03
C ASP A 180 -3.13 -16.72 13.74
N PRO A 181 -3.18 -18.06 13.83
CA PRO A 181 -3.15 -18.93 12.65
C PRO A 181 -4.34 -18.76 11.70
N ASP A 182 -5.46 -18.20 12.17
CA ASP A 182 -6.67 -17.99 11.37
C ASP A 182 -6.67 -16.62 10.64
N PHE A 183 -5.71 -15.75 10.94
CA PHE A 183 -5.64 -14.38 10.43
C PHE A 183 -5.79 -14.29 8.90
N ALA A 184 -4.96 -15.01 8.15
CA ALA A 184 -5.02 -14.99 6.69
C ALA A 184 -6.33 -15.55 6.13
N ALA A 185 -6.86 -16.63 6.74
CA ALA A 185 -8.11 -17.25 6.31
C ALA A 185 -9.33 -16.38 6.58
N LEU A 186 -9.28 -15.56 7.64
CA LEU A 186 -10.36 -14.62 8.01
C LEU A 186 -10.30 -13.32 7.20
N ALA A 187 -9.16 -12.93 6.66
CA ALA A 187 -9.06 -11.78 5.78
C ALA A 187 -9.81 -12.02 4.45
N GLN A 188 -10.22 -10.96 3.77
CA GLN A 188 -10.82 -11.04 2.43
C GLN A 188 -9.78 -11.39 1.37
N GLU A 189 -8.65 -10.70 1.40
CA GLU A 189 -7.52 -10.86 0.47
C GLU A 189 -6.27 -10.14 1.03
N LEU A 190 -5.11 -10.53 0.53
CA LEU A 190 -3.87 -9.77 0.62
C LEU A 190 -3.62 -9.07 -0.72
N VAL A 191 -3.42 -7.77 -0.69
CA VAL A 191 -3.00 -6.95 -1.84
C VAL A 191 -1.71 -6.26 -1.48
N PHE A 192 -0.67 -6.41 -2.29
CA PHE A 192 0.61 -5.82 -1.95
C PHE A 192 1.37 -5.24 -3.15
N MET A 193 2.16 -4.19 -2.90
CA MET A 193 3.25 -3.77 -3.74
C MET A 193 4.52 -4.49 -3.28
N GLY A 194 5.19 -5.19 -4.16
CA GLY A 194 6.42 -5.87 -3.83
C GLY A 194 6.83 -6.94 -4.82
N GLY A 195 8.06 -7.37 -4.68
CA GLY A 195 8.66 -8.35 -5.56
C GLY A 195 9.03 -7.82 -6.94
N SER A 196 10.01 -8.45 -7.56
CA SER A 196 10.51 -8.11 -8.89
C SER A 196 10.79 -9.39 -9.66
N LEU A 197 10.24 -9.51 -10.88
CA LEU A 197 10.35 -10.73 -11.66
C LEU A 197 11.44 -10.63 -12.73
N ASN A 198 11.28 -9.66 -13.63
CA ASN A 198 12.20 -9.39 -14.73
C ASN A 198 11.86 -8.04 -15.37
N PRO A 199 12.06 -6.91 -14.67
CA PRO A 199 11.70 -5.59 -15.15
C PRO A 199 12.47 -5.25 -16.42
N GLN A 200 11.77 -4.82 -17.45
CA GLN A 200 12.35 -4.47 -18.75
C GLN A 200 12.76 -3.00 -18.76
N THR A 201 13.92 -2.71 -18.21
CA THR A 201 14.43 -1.35 -18.04
C THR A 201 15.94 -1.28 -18.23
N SER A 202 16.45 -0.09 -18.56
CA SER A 202 17.87 0.25 -18.51
C SER A 202 18.27 0.96 -17.22
N ASP A 203 17.33 1.18 -16.30
CA ASP A 203 17.63 1.75 -15.00
C ASP A 203 18.54 0.79 -14.23
N PRO A 204 19.76 1.23 -13.81
CA PRO A 204 20.72 0.34 -13.17
C PRO A 204 20.22 -0.29 -11.88
N GLU A 205 19.31 0.36 -11.16
CA GLU A 205 18.71 -0.14 -9.93
C GLU A 205 18.03 -1.49 -10.17
N PHE A 206 17.24 -1.59 -11.23
CA PHE A 206 16.45 -2.79 -11.53
C PHE A 206 17.11 -3.70 -12.58
N ALA A 207 17.99 -3.17 -13.43
CA ALA A 207 18.66 -3.94 -14.47
C ALA A 207 19.79 -4.82 -13.91
N ASN A 208 20.51 -4.37 -12.88
CA ASN A 208 21.65 -5.06 -12.31
C ASN A 208 21.25 -6.25 -11.42
N ASN A 209 20.14 -6.14 -10.70
CA ASN A 209 19.55 -7.22 -9.92
C ASN A 209 18.04 -7.31 -10.14
N PRO A 210 17.59 -7.91 -11.25
CA PRO A 210 16.20 -7.84 -11.68
C PRO A 210 15.20 -8.60 -10.80
N ARG A 211 15.66 -9.32 -9.78
CA ARG A 211 14.79 -10.02 -8.83
C ARG A 211 14.80 -9.40 -7.45
N HIS A 212 15.62 -8.38 -7.27
CA HIS A 212 15.67 -7.58 -6.05
C HIS A 212 14.51 -6.58 -6.02
N GLU A 213 13.85 -6.49 -4.87
CA GLU A 213 12.85 -5.49 -4.59
C GLU A 213 12.91 -5.17 -3.10
N PHE A 214 12.75 -3.89 -2.75
CA PHE A 214 13.06 -3.36 -1.43
C PHE A 214 12.25 -4.00 -0.30
N ASN A 215 10.92 -4.09 -0.42
CA ASN A 215 10.06 -4.62 0.64
C ASN A 215 10.39 -6.08 0.98
N PHE A 216 10.67 -6.89 -0.06
CA PHE A 216 11.09 -8.28 0.14
C PHE A 216 12.51 -8.39 0.68
N TRP A 217 13.40 -7.51 0.25
CA TRP A 217 14.80 -7.53 0.69
C TRP A 217 14.96 -7.02 2.13
N PHE A 218 14.16 -6.03 2.55
CA PHE A 218 14.25 -5.48 3.91
C PHE A 218 13.87 -6.52 4.98
N ASP A 219 12.83 -7.35 4.73
CA ASP A 219 12.48 -8.48 5.62
C ASP A 219 12.07 -9.73 4.81
N PRO A 220 13.05 -10.48 4.28
CA PRO A 220 12.78 -11.66 3.44
C PRO A 220 12.02 -12.76 4.17
N GLU A 221 12.30 -12.99 5.45
CA GLU A 221 11.64 -13.98 6.28
C GLU A 221 10.16 -13.64 6.47
N ALA A 222 9.85 -12.38 6.73
CA ALA A 222 8.47 -11.94 6.85
C ALA A 222 7.70 -12.11 5.54
N ALA A 223 8.28 -11.71 4.41
CA ALA A 223 7.69 -11.89 3.10
C ALA A 223 7.44 -13.38 2.78
N GLN A 224 8.39 -14.26 3.11
CA GLN A 224 8.22 -15.68 2.94
C GLN A 224 7.10 -16.26 3.82
N ILE A 225 6.98 -15.83 5.07
CA ILE A 225 5.90 -16.24 5.99
C ILE A 225 4.56 -15.78 5.44
N ALA A 226 4.43 -14.51 5.06
CA ALA A 226 3.20 -13.94 4.54
C ALA A 226 2.74 -14.62 3.25
N LEU A 227 3.63 -14.86 2.28
CA LEU A 227 3.31 -15.49 1.01
C LEU A 227 2.91 -16.97 1.12
N ARG A 228 3.29 -17.66 2.21
CA ARG A 228 2.91 -19.06 2.47
C ARG A 228 1.59 -19.21 3.22
N ALA A 229 1.09 -18.16 3.81
CA ALA A 229 -0.12 -18.20 4.61
C ALA A 229 -1.38 -18.50 3.75
N PRO A 230 -2.43 -19.10 4.32
CA PRO A 230 -3.59 -19.58 3.58
C PRO A 230 -4.59 -18.46 3.24
N TRP A 231 -4.11 -17.42 2.56
CA TRP A 231 -4.97 -16.36 2.07
C TRP A 231 -6.00 -16.88 1.07
N LYS A 232 -7.19 -16.34 1.11
CA LYS A 232 -8.24 -16.63 0.12
C LYS A 232 -7.82 -16.14 -1.28
N LYS A 233 -7.11 -15.04 -1.35
CA LYS A 233 -6.59 -14.44 -2.58
C LYS A 233 -5.37 -13.58 -2.25
N ILE A 234 -4.38 -13.62 -3.13
CA ILE A 234 -3.20 -12.77 -3.08
C ILE A 234 -3.06 -12.03 -4.41
N VAL A 235 -2.90 -10.71 -4.36
CA VAL A 235 -2.67 -9.84 -5.54
C VAL A 235 -1.37 -9.09 -5.36
N CYS A 236 -0.52 -9.15 -6.36
CA CYS A 236 0.79 -8.52 -6.38
C CYS A 236 0.88 -7.48 -7.50
N THR A 237 1.33 -6.28 -7.14
CA THR A 237 1.78 -5.24 -8.05
C THR A 237 3.31 -5.19 -7.99
N PRO A 238 4.03 -5.90 -8.87
CA PRO A 238 5.49 -5.99 -8.81
C PRO A 238 6.17 -4.74 -9.37
N THR A 239 7.48 -4.62 -9.11
CA THR A 239 8.38 -3.62 -9.72
C THR A 239 8.17 -3.50 -11.23
N ASP A 240 8.01 -4.64 -11.92
CA ASP A 240 7.91 -4.74 -13.38
C ASP A 240 6.81 -3.84 -13.97
N ILE A 241 5.65 -3.75 -13.34
CA ILE A 241 4.56 -2.89 -13.81
C ILE A 241 4.71 -1.46 -13.27
N SER A 242 5.13 -1.29 -12.03
CA SER A 242 5.22 0.01 -11.35
C SER A 242 6.23 0.94 -12.05
N ILE A 243 7.39 0.45 -12.48
CA ILE A 243 8.38 1.25 -13.23
C ILE A 243 7.91 1.74 -14.60
N THR A 244 6.75 1.29 -15.06
CA THR A 244 6.11 1.81 -16.28
C THR A 244 5.27 3.04 -16.03
N THR A 245 5.09 3.44 -14.78
CA THR A 245 4.32 4.61 -14.35
C THR A 245 5.26 5.66 -13.75
N ARG A 246 4.96 6.93 -14.01
CA ARG A 246 5.71 8.04 -13.40
C ARG A 246 4.76 9.19 -13.11
N GLN A 247 4.94 9.81 -11.97
CA GLN A 247 4.32 11.09 -11.70
C GLN A 247 5.07 12.20 -12.46
N THR A 248 4.34 13.18 -13.00
CA THR A 248 4.91 14.22 -13.85
C THR A 248 4.63 15.62 -13.29
N VAL A 249 5.47 16.59 -13.65
CA VAL A 249 5.27 18.01 -13.32
C VAL A 249 3.87 18.49 -13.73
N GLU A 250 3.38 18.04 -14.90
CA GLU A 250 2.05 18.41 -15.37
C GLU A 250 0.93 17.84 -14.49
N MET A 251 1.08 16.59 -14.00
CA MET A 251 0.13 15.99 -13.07
C MET A 251 0.09 16.77 -11.76
N VAL A 252 1.26 17.08 -11.18
CA VAL A 252 1.36 17.84 -9.92
C VAL A 252 0.72 19.22 -10.08
N LYS A 253 1.00 19.93 -11.18
CA LYS A 253 0.37 21.22 -11.47
C LYS A 253 -1.16 21.12 -11.58
N ARG A 254 -1.68 20.13 -12.30
CA ARG A 254 -3.12 19.90 -12.41
C ARG A 254 -3.76 19.61 -11.05
N ILE A 255 -3.05 18.90 -10.16
CA ILE A 255 -3.51 18.63 -8.79
C ILE A 255 -3.56 19.95 -8.02
N ASP A 256 -2.49 20.74 -8.03
CA ASP A 256 -2.38 22.03 -7.29
C ASP A 256 -3.48 23.04 -7.69
N ASP A 257 -3.86 23.07 -8.96
CA ASP A 257 -4.94 23.92 -9.48
C ASP A 257 -6.30 23.67 -8.77
N ALA A 258 -6.46 22.60 -8.02
CA ALA A 258 -7.66 22.35 -7.22
C ALA A 258 -7.73 23.18 -5.94
N GLY A 259 -6.59 23.69 -5.44
CA GLY A 259 -6.53 24.60 -4.28
C GLY A 259 -6.95 23.97 -2.95
N THR A 260 -7.01 22.64 -2.84
CA THR A 260 -7.32 21.94 -1.60
C THR A 260 -6.08 21.81 -0.72
N PRO A 261 -6.20 21.62 0.61
CA PRO A 261 -5.03 21.37 1.48
C PRO A 261 -4.20 20.18 1.01
N LEU A 262 -4.85 19.09 0.54
CA LEU A 262 -4.21 17.92 -0.02
C LEU A 262 -3.44 18.27 -1.31
N ALA A 263 -4.06 18.99 -2.23
CA ALA A 263 -3.44 19.40 -3.48
C ALA A 263 -2.19 20.25 -3.25
N HIS A 264 -2.26 21.20 -2.33
CA HIS A 264 -1.10 22.02 -1.93
C HIS A 264 -0.01 21.20 -1.23
N TYR A 265 -0.39 20.19 -0.42
CA TYR A 265 0.57 19.28 0.19
C TYR A 265 1.36 18.54 -0.89
N ILE A 266 0.69 17.91 -1.87
CA ILE A 266 1.36 17.22 -2.98
C ILE A 266 2.26 18.18 -3.76
N ALA A 267 1.76 19.33 -4.17
CA ALA A 267 2.51 20.31 -4.97
C ALA A 267 3.74 20.87 -4.24
N ARG A 268 3.66 21.00 -2.92
CA ARG A 268 4.76 21.50 -2.10
C ARG A 268 5.91 20.49 -1.99
N PHE A 269 5.60 19.23 -1.81
CA PHE A 269 6.59 18.24 -1.41
C PHE A 269 6.99 17.28 -2.52
N PHE A 270 6.11 16.97 -3.45
CA PHE A 270 6.49 16.13 -4.58
C PHE A 270 7.13 16.96 -5.69
N LYS A 271 8.35 16.58 -6.10
CA LYS A 271 9.17 17.28 -7.09
C LYS A 271 9.58 16.32 -8.21
N PRO A 272 8.74 16.11 -9.23
CA PRO A 272 9.05 15.21 -10.33
C PRO A 272 10.36 15.59 -11.01
N GLY A 273 11.23 14.60 -11.25
CA GLY A 273 12.53 14.75 -11.87
C GLY A 273 13.68 15.01 -10.89
N GLU A 274 13.41 15.17 -9.59
CA GLU A 274 14.45 15.32 -8.55
C GLU A 274 14.75 14.01 -7.81
N GLY A 275 14.03 12.92 -8.11
CA GLY A 275 14.18 11.63 -7.46
C GLY A 275 13.52 10.49 -8.23
N ASN A 276 13.13 9.47 -7.49
CA ASN A 276 12.35 8.36 -8.03
C ASN A 276 10.88 8.78 -8.16
N ASP A 277 10.42 8.95 -9.40
CA ASP A 277 9.06 9.41 -9.72
C ASP A 277 8.10 8.23 -10.00
N TYR A 278 8.54 7.00 -9.81
CA TYR A 278 7.69 5.84 -10.05
C TYR A 278 6.52 5.81 -9.07
N MET A 279 5.37 5.40 -9.57
CA MET A 279 4.14 5.30 -8.76
C MET A 279 3.99 3.85 -8.30
N TRP A 280 4.67 3.50 -7.22
CA TRP A 280 4.76 2.15 -6.69
C TRP A 280 3.43 1.70 -6.08
N ASP A 281 3.14 2.25 -4.94
CA ASP A 281 2.04 1.86 -4.06
C ASP A 281 0.72 2.49 -4.50
N GLU A 282 0.76 3.70 -5.08
CA GLU A 282 -0.41 4.34 -5.66
C GLU A 282 -1.05 3.49 -6.76
N LEU A 283 -0.22 2.79 -7.58
CA LEU A 283 -0.71 1.88 -8.60
C LEU A 283 -1.40 0.68 -7.97
N ALA A 284 -0.80 0.06 -6.96
CA ALA A 284 -1.37 -1.08 -6.25
C ALA A 284 -2.71 -0.72 -5.60
N ALA A 285 -2.77 0.42 -4.92
CA ALA A 285 -3.99 0.95 -4.30
C ALA A 285 -5.08 1.25 -5.34
N ALA A 286 -4.74 1.95 -6.42
CA ALA A 286 -5.67 2.28 -7.49
C ALA A 286 -6.21 1.04 -8.19
N ALA A 287 -5.35 0.06 -8.47
CA ALA A 287 -5.73 -1.21 -9.09
C ALA A 287 -6.61 -2.06 -8.18
N TRP A 288 -6.43 -1.99 -6.86
CA TRP A 288 -7.35 -2.60 -5.92
C TRP A 288 -8.72 -1.91 -5.93
N ILE A 289 -8.78 -0.58 -5.99
CA ILE A 289 -10.04 0.18 -6.04
C ILE A 289 -10.77 -0.08 -7.36
N ASP A 290 -10.08 0.04 -8.50
CA ASP A 290 -10.61 -0.23 -9.84
C ASP A 290 -9.79 -1.31 -10.56
N PRO A 291 -10.14 -2.60 -10.42
CA PRO A 291 -9.41 -3.70 -11.08
C PRO A 291 -9.39 -3.63 -12.60
N SER A 292 -10.24 -2.81 -13.21
CA SER A 292 -10.24 -2.62 -14.68
C SER A 292 -9.12 -1.73 -15.19
N LEU A 293 -8.29 -1.19 -14.29
CA LEU A 293 -7.01 -0.56 -14.64
C LEU A 293 -6.01 -1.59 -15.18
N ILE A 294 -6.09 -2.83 -14.71
CA ILE A 294 -5.15 -3.90 -15.10
C ILE A 294 -5.67 -4.59 -16.36
N THR A 295 -4.91 -4.46 -17.43
CA THR A 295 -5.25 -5.01 -18.75
C THR A 295 -4.71 -6.42 -18.97
N ARG A 296 -3.65 -6.79 -18.25
CA ARG A 296 -3.08 -8.15 -18.26
C ARG A 296 -2.59 -8.55 -16.87
N LYS A 297 -2.90 -9.80 -16.50
CA LYS A 297 -2.47 -10.43 -15.27
C LYS A 297 -2.10 -11.89 -15.50
N GLU A 298 -1.27 -12.43 -14.62
CA GLU A 298 -0.82 -13.81 -14.65
C GLU A 298 -0.97 -14.42 -13.25
N THR A 299 -1.12 -15.74 -13.18
CA THR A 299 -1.01 -16.48 -11.91
C THR A 299 0.38 -17.10 -11.84
N ARG A 300 1.10 -16.82 -10.76
CA ARG A 300 2.38 -17.42 -10.42
C ARG A 300 2.33 -17.94 -8.98
N TYR A 301 3.18 -18.91 -8.69
CA TYR A 301 3.49 -19.28 -7.30
C TYR A 301 4.71 -18.47 -6.89
N MET A 302 4.68 -17.83 -5.74
CA MET A 302 5.71 -16.88 -5.32
C MET A 302 6.29 -17.24 -3.95
N SER A 303 7.55 -16.94 -3.77
CA SER A 303 8.28 -16.98 -2.51
C SER A 303 9.46 -16.02 -2.56
N VAL A 304 10.21 -15.94 -1.47
CA VAL A 304 11.43 -15.14 -1.35
C VAL A 304 12.59 -16.05 -1.01
N ASP A 305 13.77 -15.75 -1.55
CA ASP A 305 15.01 -16.44 -1.21
C ASP A 305 15.49 -15.99 0.18
N VAL A 306 15.49 -16.91 1.14
CA VAL A 306 15.96 -16.67 2.51
C VAL A 306 17.29 -17.36 2.81
N ASP A 307 17.94 -17.96 1.80
CA ASP A 307 19.29 -18.46 1.95
C ASP A 307 20.26 -17.27 1.97
N HIS A 308 21.07 -17.14 3.01
CA HIS A 308 22.02 -16.02 3.19
C HIS A 308 23.17 -16.05 2.16
N GLY A 309 22.82 -16.18 0.88
CA GLY A 309 23.70 -16.15 -0.28
C GLY A 309 23.54 -14.86 -1.11
N ALA A 310 24.02 -14.89 -2.34
CA ALA A 310 23.92 -13.76 -3.26
C ALA A 310 22.46 -13.43 -3.66
N GLY A 311 21.53 -14.36 -3.49
CA GLY A 311 20.12 -14.19 -3.82
C GLY A 311 19.23 -13.80 -2.63
N TYR A 312 19.77 -13.57 -1.45
CA TYR A 312 19.00 -13.24 -0.25
C TYR A 312 18.05 -12.06 -0.51
N GLY A 313 16.77 -12.24 -0.19
CA GLY A 313 15.73 -11.28 -0.45
C GLY A 313 15.19 -11.26 -1.89
N ASN A 314 15.76 -12.04 -2.81
CA ASN A 314 15.30 -12.07 -4.20
C ASN A 314 13.94 -12.77 -4.35
N THR A 315 13.12 -12.25 -5.25
CA THR A 315 11.83 -12.83 -5.62
C THR A 315 12.01 -14.16 -6.37
N LEU A 316 11.30 -15.18 -5.93
CA LEU A 316 11.23 -16.50 -6.57
C LEU A 316 9.82 -16.72 -7.11
N THR A 317 9.69 -17.11 -8.39
CA THR A 317 8.38 -17.40 -8.98
C THR A 317 8.40 -18.65 -9.84
N TRP A 318 7.27 -19.36 -9.88
CA TRP A 318 7.08 -20.58 -10.67
C TRP A 318 5.72 -20.58 -11.36
N THR A 319 5.65 -21.29 -12.48
CA THR A 319 4.36 -21.67 -13.08
C THR A 319 3.74 -22.82 -12.29
N ASP A 320 2.47 -23.16 -12.57
CA ASP A 320 1.80 -24.29 -11.90
C ASP A 320 2.52 -25.63 -12.13
N ASN A 321 3.10 -25.81 -13.32
CA ASN A 321 3.79 -27.05 -13.69
C ASN A 321 5.16 -27.20 -13.00
N ASP A 322 5.80 -26.10 -12.63
CA ASP A 322 7.19 -26.08 -12.17
C ASP A 322 7.31 -25.70 -10.69
N LYS A 323 6.19 -25.52 -10.00
CA LYS A 323 6.18 -25.12 -8.59
C LYS A 323 6.89 -26.17 -7.71
N PRO A 324 7.63 -25.71 -6.69
CA PRO A 324 8.29 -26.62 -5.77
C PRO A 324 7.28 -27.40 -4.93
N LYS A 325 7.74 -28.46 -4.27
CA LYS A 325 6.96 -29.20 -3.28
C LYS A 325 6.79 -28.45 -1.94
N LEU A 326 7.38 -27.27 -1.83
CA LEU A 326 7.20 -26.39 -0.68
C LEU A 326 5.78 -25.81 -0.67
N THR A 327 5.30 -25.40 0.50
CA THR A 327 4.06 -24.63 0.59
C THR A 327 4.26 -23.28 -0.09
N VAL A 328 3.63 -23.10 -1.24
CA VAL A 328 3.57 -21.83 -1.97
C VAL A 328 2.14 -21.60 -2.39
N GLN A 329 1.69 -20.35 -2.38
CA GLN A 329 0.33 -19.97 -2.76
C GLN A 329 0.29 -19.41 -4.18
N PRO A 330 -0.82 -19.54 -4.90
CA PRO A 330 -1.03 -18.83 -6.15
C PRO A 330 -1.20 -17.33 -5.88
N VAL A 331 -0.46 -16.51 -6.62
CA VAL A 331 -0.48 -15.05 -6.57
C VAL A 331 -0.94 -14.53 -7.93
N GLU A 332 -1.95 -13.67 -7.94
CA GLU A 332 -2.35 -12.92 -9.13
C GLU A 332 -1.36 -11.76 -9.31
N ILE A 333 -0.51 -11.84 -10.32
CA ILE A 333 0.50 -10.82 -10.64
C ILE A 333 -0.06 -9.88 -11.71
N GLN A 334 -0.02 -8.60 -11.43
CA GLN A 334 -0.38 -7.56 -12.38
C GLN A 334 0.78 -7.32 -13.35
N VAL A 335 0.50 -7.35 -14.65
CA VAL A 335 1.55 -7.35 -15.68
C VAL A 335 1.48 -6.16 -16.62
N ASP A 336 0.28 -5.64 -16.88
CA ASP A 336 0.09 -4.45 -17.73
C ASP A 336 -1.18 -3.69 -17.33
N LEU A 337 -1.22 -2.39 -17.64
CA LEU A 337 -2.29 -1.49 -17.22
C LEU A 337 -2.68 -0.48 -18.31
N ASP A 338 -3.89 0.08 -18.17
CA ASP A 338 -4.31 1.31 -18.85
C ASP A 338 -3.75 2.53 -18.08
N ARG A 339 -2.56 2.99 -18.47
CA ARG A 339 -1.84 4.10 -17.79
C ARG A 339 -2.64 5.40 -17.84
N ASP A 340 -3.28 5.69 -18.95
CA ASP A 340 -4.05 6.93 -19.09
C ASP A 340 -5.26 6.94 -18.14
N LYS A 341 -5.91 5.80 -17.97
CA LYS A 341 -7.01 5.64 -17.02
C LYS A 341 -6.52 5.76 -15.59
N PHE A 342 -5.37 5.13 -15.26
CA PHE A 342 -4.74 5.23 -13.95
C PHE A 342 -4.38 6.68 -13.61
N TYR A 343 -3.70 7.39 -14.51
CA TYR A 343 -3.31 8.78 -14.28
C TYR A 343 -4.52 9.71 -14.12
N ARG A 344 -5.58 9.50 -14.89
CA ARG A 344 -6.82 10.27 -14.70
C ARG A 344 -7.42 10.00 -13.33
N MET A 345 -7.56 8.74 -12.93
CA MET A 345 -8.10 8.36 -11.61
C MET A 345 -7.28 8.97 -10.48
N PHE A 346 -5.96 8.86 -10.54
CA PHE A 346 -5.07 9.43 -9.52
C PHE A 346 -5.26 10.94 -9.40
N VAL A 347 -5.16 11.67 -10.51
CA VAL A 347 -5.33 13.13 -10.52
C VAL A 347 -6.72 13.54 -10.02
N ASP A 348 -7.77 12.84 -10.41
CA ASP A 348 -9.14 13.15 -9.99
C ASP A 348 -9.32 12.93 -8.48
N LEU A 349 -8.77 11.86 -7.91
CA LEU A 349 -8.78 11.62 -6.46
C LEU A 349 -8.01 12.71 -5.71
N MET A 350 -6.80 13.05 -6.15
CA MET A 350 -5.96 14.06 -5.48
C MET A 350 -6.53 15.47 -5.58
N ARG A 351 -7.40 15.76 -6.53
CA ARG A 351 -8.10 17.04 -6.69
C ARG A 351 -9.39 17.15 -5.89
N ALA A 352 -9.96 16.00 -5.53
CA ALA A 352 -11.22 15.97 -4.80
C ALA A 352 -11.07 16.53 -3.38
N PRO A 353 -12.09 17.20 -2.83
CA PRO A 353 -12.13 17.51 -1.41
C PRO A 353 -12.03 16.22 -0.58
N THR A 354 -11.25 16.26 0.51
CA THR A 354 -11.15 15.09 1.39
C THR A 354 -12.51 14.75 1.99
N PRO A 355 -12.98 13.49 1.88
CA PRO A 355 -14.23 13.08 2.49
C PRO A 355 -14.23 13.31 4.00
N ALA A 356 -15.33 13.81 4.54
CA ALA A 356 -15.48 14.00 5.98
C ALA A 356 -15.39 12.67 6.73
N ALA A 357 -14.99 12.72 8.00
CA ALA A 357 -15.10 11.61 8.92
C ALA A 357 -16.56 11.11 9.01
N HIS A 358 -16.76 9.81 9.14
CA HIS A 358 -18.08 9.19 9.18
C HIS A 358 -18.45 8.73 10.58
#